data_4b797fa864c3a9b6b14bcf61d36f4975
#
_entry.id   4b797fa864c3a9b6b14bcf61d36f4975
#
_cell.length_a   1.000
_cell.length_b   1.000
_cell.length_c   1.000
_cell.angle_alpha   90.00
_cell.angle_beta   90.00
_cell.angle_gamma   90.00
#
_symmetry.space_group_name_H-M   'P 1'
#
loop_
_entity.id
_entity.type
_entity.pdbx_description
1 polymer ?
#
loop_
_entity_poly.entity_id
_entity_poly.type
_entity_poly.pdbx_seq_one_letter_code
_entity_poly.pdbx_strand_id
1 'polypeptide(L)'
;MYQYTDFDTQFVKLRAAQHREQLERWQAGQLSDDEFRPLRLQNGWYVQRYAPMLRVAVPYGELSSAQVRVLAKIAREYDRPDAALLA
;
A
#
# COMPACT_ATOMS: atom_id res chain seq x y z
N MET A 1 8.86 21.44 -2.58
CA MET A 1 8.34 20.10 -2.16
C MET A 1 6.91 20.26 -1.66
N TYR A 2 6.06 19.32 -2.01
CA TYR A 2 4.68 19.31 -1.53
C TYR A 2 4.64 19.12 -0.01
N GLN A 3 3.89 19.98 0.66
CA GLN A 3 3.72 19.87 2.11
C GLN A 3 2.34 19.33 2.42
N TYR A 4 2.29 18.28 3.23
CA TYR A 4 1.04 17.69 3.65
C TYR A 4 0.40 18.56 4.73
N THR A 5 -0.89 18.86 4.57
CA THR A 5 -1.68 19.55 5.59
C THR A 5 -2.09 18.57 6.69
N ASP A 6 -2.62 19.11 7.80
CA ASP A 6 -3.19 18.28 8.86
C ASP A 6 -4.34 17.42 8.32
N PHE A 7 -5.14 17.99 7.41
CA PHE A 7 -6.22 17.25 6.75
C PHE A 7 -5.66 16.06 5.96
N ASP A 8 -4.61 16.25 5.19
CA ASP A 8 -3.97 15.17 4.42
C ASP A 8 -3.48 14.05 5.34
N THR A 9 -2.82 14.43 6.45
CA THR A 9 -2.29 13.47 7.42
C THR A 9 -3.41 12.65 8.06
N GLN A 10 -4.50 13.31 8.46
CA GLN A 10 -5.64 12.64 9.06
C GLN A 10 -6.35 11.73 8.06
N PHE A 11 -6.48 12.17 6.82
CA PHE A 11 -7.09 11.39 5.76
C PHE A 11 -6.30 10.11 5.49
N VAL A 12 -4.96 10.21 5.40
CA VAL A 12 -4.08 9.06 5.20
C VAL A 12 -4.21 8.06 6.34
N LYS A 13 -4.23 8.53 7.58
CA LYS A 13 -4.40 7.66 8.75
C LYS A 13 -5.75 6.95 8.74
N LEU A 14 -6.81 7.65 8.37
CA LEU A 14 -8.14 7.08 8.26
C LEU A 14 -8.19 5.98 7.19
N ARG A 15 -7.60 6.26 6.03
CA ARG A 15 -7.56 5.27 4.93
C ARG A 15 -6.73 4.05 5.31
N ALA A 16 -5.59 4.24 5.99
CA ALA A 16 -4.76 3.13 6.44
C ALA A 16 -5.49 2.26 7.45
N ALA A 17 -6.22 2.86 8.40
CA ALA A 17 -7.02 2.13 9.38
C ALA A 17 -8.16 1.36 8.72
N GLN A 18 -8.82 1.95 7.73
CA GLN A 18 -9.88 1.31 6.97
C GLN A 18 -9.36 0.09 6.21
N HIS A 19 -8.22 0.22 5.56
CA HIS A 19 -7.61 -0.89 4.83
C HIS A 19 -7.21 -2.04 5.75
N ARG A 20 -6.66 -1.71 6.92
CA ARG A 20 -6.30 -2.72 7.93
C ARG A 20 -7.53 -3.50 8.40
N GLU A 21 -8.62 -2.81 8.66
CA GLU A 21 -9.88 -3.46 9.03
C GLU A 21 -10.40 -4.38 7.93
N GLN A 22 -10.38 -3.92 6.68
CA GLN A 22 -10.78 -4.73 5.53
C GLN A 22 -9.92 -5.98 5.38
N LEU A 23 -8.61 -5.84 5.55
CA LEU A 23 -7.68 -6.95 5.49
C LEU A 23 -7.95 -7.97 6.60
N GLU A 24 -8.17 -7.50 7.83
CA GLU A 24 -8.47 -8.36 8.97
C GLU A 24 -9.77 -9.11 8.75
N ARG A 25 -10.81 -8.46 8.22
CA ARG A 25 -12.09 -9.11 7.92
C ARG A 25 -11.94 -10.17 6.83
N TRP A 26 -11.13 -9.90 5.82
CA TRP A 26 -10.84 -10.87 4.78
C TRP A 26 -10.09 -12.08 5.33
N GLN A 27 -9.06 -11.86 6.15
CA GLN A 27 -8.30 -12.94 6.79
C GLN A 27 -9.15 -13.76 7.76
N ALA A 28 -10.13 -13.14 8.40
CA ALA A 28 -11.06 -13.82 9.30
C ALA A 28 -12.20 -14.56 8.56
N GLY A 29 -12.25 -14.48 7.23
CA GLY A 29 -13.29 -15.12 6.44
C GLY A 29 -14.61 -14.35 6.38
N GLN A 30 -14.65 -13.11 6.89
CA GLN A 30 -15.85 -12.28 6.86
C GLN A 30 -16.10 -11.62 5.51
N LEU A 31 -15.06 -11.52 4.68
CA LEU A 31 -15.13 -11.05 3.30
C LEU A 31 -14.60 -12.14 2.38
N SER A 32 -15.33 -12.42 1.30
CA SER A 32 -14.84 -13.32 0.26
C SER A 32 -13.74 -12.67 -0.56
N ASP A 33 -13.02 -13.46 -1.33
CA ASP A 33 -12.00 -12.95 -2.25
C ASP A 33 -12.58 -11.94 -3.25
N ASP A 34 -13.79 -12.23 -3.76
CA ASP A 34 -14.46 -11.33 -4.71
C ASP A 34 -14.90 -10.02 -4.05
N GLU A 35 -15.35 -10.07 -2.80
CA GLU A 35 -15.70 -8.87 -2.05
C GLU A 35 -14.48 -8.03 -1.70
N PHE A 36 -13.36 -8.69 -1.37
CA PHE A 36 -12.13 -8.01 -1.01
C PHE A 36 -11.38 -7.43 -2.22
N ARG A 37 -11.51 -8.03 -3.40
CA ARG A 37 -10.76 -7.62 -4.60
C ARG A 37 -10.87 -6.12 -4.91
N PRO A 38 -12.06 -5.51 -5.03
CA PRO A 38 -12.14 -4.07 -5.31
C PRO A 38 -11.53 -3.21 -4.20
N LEU A 39 -11.60 -3.67 -2.95
CA LEU A 39 -11.04 -2.95 -1.82
C LEU A 39 -9.51 -2.94 -1.85
N ARG A 40 -8.88 -4.09 -2.13
CA ARG A 40 -7.42 -4.15 -2.24
C ARG A 40 -6.90 -3.40 -3.47
N LEU A 41 -7.61 -3.45 -4.58
CA LEU A 41 -7.23 -2.71 -5.79
C LEU A 41 -7.29 -1.20 -5.54
N GLN A 42 -8.30 -0.73 -4.83
CA GLN A 42 -8.43 0.67 -4.46
C GLN A 42 -7.25 1.15 -3.59
N ASN A 43 -6.66 0.25 -2.82
CA ASN A 43 -5.50 0.53 -1.98
C ASN A 43 -4.17 0.18 -2.65
N GLY A 44 -4.18 -0.11 -3.95
CA GLY A 44 -2.96 -0.32 -4.74
C GLY A 44 -2.39 -1.73 -4.69
N TRP A 45 -3.11 -2.66 -4.09
CA TRP A 45 -2.63 -4.05 -3.99
C TRP A 45 -3.18 -4.89 -5.16
N TYR A 46 -2.28 -5.26 -6.05
CA TYR A 46 -2.57 -6.05 -7.23
C TYR A 46 -1.95 -7.44 -7.10
N VAL A 47 -2.69 -8.46 -7.51
CA VAL A 47 -2.13 -9.82 -7.61
C VAL A 47 -1.72 -10.03 -9.07
N GLN A 48 -0.42 -10.04 -9.30
CA GLN A 48 0.15 -10.29 -10.61
C GLN A 48 0.39 -11.80 -10.79
N ARG A 49 0.66 -12.21 -12.02
CA ARG A 49 0.83 -13.62 -12.39
C ARG A 49 1.87 -14.33 -11.51
N TYR A 50 2.93 -13.64 -11.13
CA TYR A 50 4.05 -14.25 -10.40
C TYR A 50 4.19 -13.77 -8.95
N ALA A 51 3.61 -12.64 -8.61
CA ALA A 51 3.76 -12.08 -7.26
C ALA A 51 2.71 -11.00 -7.00
N PRO A 52 2.30 -10.79 -5.74
CA PRO A 52 1.55 -9.61 -5.36
C PRO A 52 2.38 -8.35 -5.61
N MET A 53 1.73 -7.27 -6.00
CA MET A 53 2.37 -5.99 -6.26
C MET A 53 1.61 -4.88 -5.55
N LEU A 54 2.34 -4.01 -4.85
CA LEU A 54 1.77 -2.83 -4.23
C LEU A 54 2.15 -1.59 -5.04
N ARG A 55 1.15 -0.86 -5.51
CA ARG A 55 1.37 0.41 -6.19
C ARG A 55 1.31 1.54 -5.16
N VAL A 56 2.34 2.37 -5.14
CA VAL A 56 2.45 3.49 -4.23
C VAL A 56 2.30 4.79 -5.02
N ALA A 57 1.33 5.62 -4.64
CA ALA A 57 1.14 6.92 -5.25
C ALA A 57 2.22 7.90 -4.79
N VAL A 58 2.81 8.63 -5.73
CA VAL A 58 3.80 9.67 -5.46
C VAL A 58 3.22 11.00 -5.96
N PRO A 59 2.53 11.76 -5.08
CA PRO A 59 1.90 13.02 -5.49
C PRO A 59 2.94 13.99 -6.04
N TYR A 60 2.63 14.57 -7.20
CA TYR A 60 3.48 15.54 -7.89
C TYR A 60 4.90 15.02 -8.21
N GLY A 61 5.11 13.70 -8.18
CA GLY A 61 6.42 13.11 -8.43
C GLY A 61 7.45 13.38 -7.34
N GLU A 62 7.02 13.79 -6.15
CA GLU A 62 7.90 14.17 -5.06
C GLU A 62 7.75 13.24 -3.85
N LEU A 63 8.89 12.84 -3.29
CA LEU A 63 8.96 12.07 -2.05
C LEU A 63 9.84 12.81 -1.05
N SER A 64 9.39 12.87 0.21
CA SER A 64 10.25 13.35 1.29
C SER A 64 11.32 12.32 1.63
N SER A 65 12.41 12.76 2.29
CA SER A 65 13.45 11.84 2.75
C SER A 65 12.90 10.77 3.68
N ALA A 66 11.92 11.12 4.54
CA ALA A 66 11.28 10.17 5.42
C ALA A 66 10.49 9.11 4.64
N GLN A 67 9.76 9.52 3.61
CA GLN A 67 9.00 8.60 2.75
C GLN A 67 9.93 7.66 1.98
N VAL A 68 11.03 8.17 1.44
CA VAL A 68 12.03 7.34 0.75
C VAL A 68 12.62 6.30 1.70
N ARG A 69 12.92 6.68 2.93
CA ARG A 69 13.45 5.74 3.94
C ARG A 69 12.45 4.65 4.29
N VAL A 70 11.16 4.97 4.38
CA VAL A 70 10.10 3.99 4.65
C VAL A 70 9.99 3.01 3.48
N LEU A 71 9.97 3.51 2.24
CA LEU A 71 9.92 2.64 1.05
C LEU A 71 11.15 1.74 0.96
N ALA A 72 12.35 2.26 1.25
CA ALA A 72 13.57 1.48 1.26
C ALA A 72 13.52 0.38 2.34
N LYS A 73 12.98 0.70 3.52
CA LYS A 73 12.80 -0.28 4.60
C LYS A 73 11.84 -1.40 4.18
N ILE A 74 10.72 -1.05 3.57
CA ILE A 74 9.74 -2.02 3.09
C ILE A 74 10.37 -2.94 2.04
N ALA A 75 11.07 -2.38 1.07
CA ALA A 75 11.73 -3.16 0.03
C ALA A 75 12.78 -4.10 0.61
N ARG A 76 13.57 -3.63 1.57
CA ARG A 76 14.64 -4.41 2.18
C ARG A 76 14.14 -5.55 3.08
N GLU A 77 13.06 -5.30 3.84
CA GLU A 77 12.59 -6.24 4.87
C GLU A 77 11.50 -7.18 4.38
N TYR A 78 10.70 -6.76 3.41
CA TYR A 78 9.49 -7.48 3.02
C TYR A 78 9.47 -7.91 1.56
N ASP A 79 10.30 -7.31 0.71
CA ASP A 79 10.33 -7.66 -0.70
C ASP A 79 11.26 -8.84 -0.93
N ARG A 80 10.96 -9.64 -1.95
CA ARG A 80 11.83 -10.75 -2.34
C ARG A 80 12.99 -10.20 -3.15
N PRO A 81 14.22 -10.75 -3.00
CA PRO A 81 15.37 -10.29 -3.76
C PRO A 81 15.18 -10.36 -5.29
N ASP A 82 14.47 -11.37 -5.77
CA ASP A 82 14.18 -11.54 -7.19
C ASP A 82 13.06 -10.64 -7.70
N ALA A 83 12.17 -10.18 -6.83
CA ALA A 83 11.08 -9.28 -7.21
C ALA A 83 11.60 -7.90 -7.64
N ALA A 84 12.71 -7.44 -7.06
CA ALA A 84 13.33 -6.17 -7.42
C ALA A 84 13.79 -6.13 -8.88
N LEU A 85 14.06 -7.28 -9.47
CA LEU A 85 14.48 -7.38 -10.87
C LEU A 85 13.31 -7.26 -11.85
N LEU A 86 12.08 -7.43 -11.35
CA LEU A 86 10.85 -7.39 -12.15
C LEU A 86 10.16 -6.02 -12.10
N ALA A 87 10.60 -5.18 -11.20
CA ALA A 87 9.99 -3.88 -10.97
C ALA A 87 10.28 -2.84 -12.08
#